data_59dea8425e1182336bad2f3a3cfd730b
#
_entry.id   59dea8425e1182336bad2f3a3cfd730b
#
_cell.length_a   1.000
_cell.length_b   1.000
_cell.length_c   1.000
_cell.angle_alpha   90.00
_cell.angle_beta   90.00
_cell.angle_gamma   90.00
#
_symmetry.space_group_name_H-M   'P 1'
#
loop_
_entity.id
_entity.type
_entity.pdbx_description
1 polymer ?
#
loop_
_entity_poly.entity_id
_entity_poly.type
_entity_poly.pdbx_seq_one_letter_code
_entity_poly.pdbx_strand_id
1 'polypeptide(L)'
;MDSQPLVVYCTCLDQATAERIAETMVNERLAACVTVAPGLTSIYRWQGQIQRDAEVLLIIKTRSAVYPLLEARIHDLHPYEVPEIIALPIQAGSATYLNWIADNTGASA
;
A
#
# COMPACT_ATOMS: atom_id res chain seq x y z
N MET A 1 10.96 -19.47 8.23
CA MET A 1 9.76 -18.76 8.70
C MET A 1 9.01 -18.18 7.53
N ASP A 2 7.81 -18.59 7.38
CA ASP A 2 6.99 -18.12 6.27
C ASP A 2 6.41 -16.77 6.56
N SER A 3 6.49 -15.91 5.58
CA SER A 3 5.94 -14.56 5.64
C SER A 3 4.61 -14.56 4.89
N GLN A 4 3.55 -14.11 5.54
CA GLN A 4 2.22 -14.07 4.97
C GLN A 4 2.16 -13.03 3.84
N PRO A 5 1.75 -13.39 2.62
CA PRO A 5 1.52 -12.39 1.58
C PRO A 5 0.33 -11.52 1.96
N LEU A 6 0.44 -10.23 1.67
CA LEU A 6 -0.54 -9.23 2.07
C LEU A 6 -0.91 -8.35 0.89
N VAL A 7 -2.18 -7.93 0.87
CA VAL A 7 -2.58 -6.78 0.06
C VAL A 7 -2.83 -5.61 1.02
N VAL A 8 -2.26 -4.45 0.70
CA VAL A 8 -2.37 -3.26 1.54
C VAL A 8 -3.10 -2.19 0.75
N TYR A 9 -4.06 -1.54 1.39
CA TYR A 9 -4.77 -0.40 0.81
C TYR A 9 -4.28 0.89 1.44
N CYS A 10 -4.03 1.88 0.59
CA CYS A 10 -3.68 3.24 1.01
C CYS A 10 -4.31 4.20 0.03
N THR A 11 -5.00 5.24 0.52
CA THR A 11 -5.61 6.24 -0.36
C THR A 11 -4.80 7.53 -0.31
N CYS A 12 -4.74 8.21 -1.46
CA CYS A 12 -4.04 9.48 -1.63
C CYS A 12 -4.96 10.50 -2.26
N LEU A 13 -4.67 11.78 -2.02
CA LEU A 13 -5.49 12.88 -2.53
C LEU A 13 -5.33 13.06 -4.04
N ASP A 14 -4.14 12.83 -4.58
CA ASP A 14 -3.87 13.09 -5.99
C ASP A 14 -2.95 12.02 -6.59
N GLN A 15 -2.92 12.01 -7.92
CA GLN A 15 -2.18 11.03 -8.70
C GLN A 15 -0.67 11.15 -8.48
N ALA A 16 -0.16 12.37 -8.41
CA ALA A 16 1.29 12.57 -8.28
C ALA A 16 1.82 12.02 -6.96
N THR A 17 1.11 12.28 -5.86
CA THR A 17 1.47 11.75 -4.55
C THR A 17 1.39 10.22 -4.54
N ALA A 18 0.31 9.68 -5.13
CA ALA A 18 0.12 8.22 -5.21
C ALA A 18 1.26 7.56 -5.96
N GLU A 19 1.64 8.11 -7.12
CA GLU A 19 2.73 7.54 -7.92
C GLU A 19 4.06 7.64 -7.22
N ARG A 20 4.33 8.74 -6.51
CA ARG A 20 5.57 8.90 -5.77
C ARG A 20 5.68 7.85 -4.66
N ILE A 21 4.61 7.64 -3.91
CA ILE A 21 4.59 6.62 -2.87
C ILE A 21 4.76 5.23 -3.50
N ALA A 22 4.03 4.94 -4.58
CA ALA A 22 4.09 3.64 -5.25
C ALA A 22 5.51 3.34 -5.74
N GLU A 23 6.15 4.28 -6.40
CA GLU A 23 7.50 4.08 -6.92
C GLU A 23 8.50 3.90 -5.80
N THR A 24 8.37 4.64 -4.71
CA THR A 24 9.26 4.49 -3.56
C THR A 24 9.11 3.11 -2.92
N MET A 25 7.88 2.63 -2.77
CA MET A 25 7.64 1.32 -2.17
C MET A 25 8.29 0.19 -2.99
N VAL A 26 8.14 0.25 -4.30
CA VAL A 26 8.71 -0.77 -5.18
C VAL A 26 10.24 -0.63 -5.22
N ASN A 27 10.73 0.59 -5.35
CA ASN A 27 12.16 0.86 -5.45
C ASN A 27 12.92 0.41 -4.19
N GLU A 28 12.33 0.58 -3.02
CA GLU A 28 12.95 0.20 -1.74
C GLU A 28 12.61 -1.24 -1.33
N ARG A 29 11.98 -2.01 -2.21
CA ARG A 29 11.61 -3.41 -2.00
C ARG A 29 10.65 -3.61 -0.80
N LEU A 30 9.87 -2.59 -0.50
CA LEU A 30 8.82 -2.67 0.51
C LEU A 30 7.53 -3.24 -0.07
N ALA A 31 7.39 -3.19 -1.38
CA ALA A 31 6.29 -3.80 -2.12
C ALA A 31 6.82 -4.43 -3.40
N ALA A 32 6.23 -5.55 -3.79
CA ALA A 32 6.56 -6.17 -5.08
C ALA A 32 5.87 -5.43 -6.22
N CYS A 33 4.68 -4.92 -5.95
CA CYS A 33 3.83 -4.28 -6.96
C CYS A 33 2.90 -3.30 -6.28
N VAL A 34 2.67 -2.16 -6.90
CA VAL A 34 1.63 -1.21 -6.47
C VAL A 34 0.80 -0.83 -7.68
N THR A 35 -0.50 -1.11 -7.61
CA THR A 35 -1.44 -0.69 -8.62
C THR A 35 -2.07 0.63 -8.17
N VAL A 36 -2.12 1.61 -9.06
CA VAL A 36 -2.67 2.93 -8.78
C VAL A 36 -4.04 3.02 -9.45
N ALA A 37 -5.09 3.18 -8.65
CA ALA A 37 -6.47 3.21 -9.14
C ALA A 37 -7.08 4.59 -8.88
N PRO A 38 -7.15 5.47 -9.89
CA PRO A 38 -7.74 6.80 -9.73
C PRO A 38 -9.27 6.77 -9.86
N GLY A 39 -9.89 7.90 -9.62
CA GLY A 39 -11.32 8.08 -9.89
C GLY A 39 -12.25 7.61 -8.80
N LEU A 40 -11.77 7.50 -7.57
CA LEU A 40 -12.60 7.10 -6.45
C LEU A 40 -13.09 8.31 -5.67
N THR A 41 -14.20 8.13 -4.97
CA THR A 41 -14.72 9.14 -4.06
C THR A 41 -14.81 8.52 -2.68
N SER A 42 -14.20 9.17 -1.70
CA SER A 42 -14.27 8.73 -0.29
C SER A 42 -15.17 9.67 0.47
N ILE A 43 -16.07 9.09 1.26
CA ILE A 43 -17.00 9.84 2.10
C ILE A 43 -16.72 9.37 3.52
N TYR A 44 -16.37 10.30 4.41
CA TYR A 44 -15.89 9.95 5.74
C TYR A 44 -16.15 11.08 6.73
N ARG A 45 -15.98 10.79 8.00
CA ARG A 45 -16.11 11.78 9.08
C ARG A 45 -14.72 12.24 9.52
N TRP A 46 -14.53 13.53 9.55
CA TRP A 46 -13.29 14.13 10.04
C TRP A 46 -13.66 15.35 10.88
N GLN A 47 -13.19 15.36 12.13
CA GLN A 47 -13.44 16.45 13.08
C GLN A 47 -14.92 16.83 13.18
N GLY A 48 -15.78 15.81 13.24
CA GLY A 48 -17.21 16.00 13.40
C GLY A 48 -17.97 16.35 12.12
N GLN A 49 -17.27 16.47 10.99
CA GLN A 49 -17.87 16.86 9.71
C GLN A 49 -17.82 15.71 8.71
N ILE A 50 -18.82 15.64 7.86
CA ILE A 50 -18.82 14.68 6.75
C ILE A 50 -18.03 15.32 5.60
N GLN A 51 -16.99 14.60 5.17
CA GLN A 51 -16.12 15.02 4.06
C GLN A 51 -16.40 14.16 2.85
N ARG A 52 -16.15 14.71 1.67
CA ARG A 52 -16.33 14.04 0.39
C ARG A 52 -15.19 14.44 -0.52
N ASP A 53 -14.25 13.53 -0.75
CA ASP A 53 -13.03 13.82 -1.50
C ASP A 53 -12.83 12.87 -2.65
N ALA A 54 -12.29 13.38 -3.76
CA ALA A 54 -11.75 12.55 -4.81
C ALA A 54 -10.47 11.91 -4.29
N GLU A 55 -10.29 10.61 -4.52
CA GLU A 55 -9.14 9.90 -4.02
C GLU A 55 -8.58 8.92 -5.04
N VAL A 56 -7.31 8.58 -4.85
CA VAL A 56 -6.58 7.58 -5.63
C VAL A 56 -6.23 6.44 -4.69
N LEU A 57 -6.56 5.21 -5.06
CA LEU A 57 -6.28 4.03 -4.23
C LEU A 57 -4.99 3.38 -4.67
N LEU A 58 -4.11 3.10 -3.72
CA LEU A 58 -2.95 2.25 -3.92
C LEU A 58 -3.32 0.84 -3.46
N ILE A 59 -3.12 -0.13 -4.35
CA ILE A 59 -3.30 -1.55 -4.07
C ILE A 59 -1.90 -2.17 -4.07
N ILE A 60 -1.40 -2.48 -2.88
CA ILE A 60 0.01 -2.80 -2.66
C ILE A 60 0.14 -4.28 -2.36
N LYS A 61 1.06 -4.97 -3.06
CA LYS A 61 1.33 -6.38 -2.80
C LYS A 61 2.66 -6.48 -2.05
N THR A 62 2.61 -7.05 -0.85
CA THR A 62 3.78 -7.20 0.00
C THR A 62 3.63 -8.46 0.86
N ARG A 63 4.37 -8.54 1.95
CA ARG A 63 4.30 -9.66 2.90
C ARG A 63 4.52 -9.16 4.32
N SER A 64 4.09 -9.96 5.28
CA SER A 64 4.06 -9.55 6.68
C SER A 64 5.44 -9.20 7.23
N ALA A 65 6.50 -9.87 6.78
CA ALA A 65 7.85 -9.58 7.27
C ALA A 65 8.31 -8.16 6.91
N VAL A 66 7.77 -7.59 5.85
CA VAL A 66 8.18 -6.27 5.35
C VAL A 66 7.18 -5.18 5.75
N TYR A 67 5.96 -5.56 6.09
CA TYR A 67 4.88 -4.61 6.33
C TYR A 67 5.21 -3.49 7.33
N PRO A 68 5.84 -3.76 8.49
CA PRO A 68 6.14 -2.66 9.43
C PRO A 68 7.00 -1.56 8.82
N LEU A 69 7.96 -1.93 7.96
CA LEU A 69 8.80 -0.95 7.28
C LEU A 69 8.02 -0.20 6.21
N LEU A 70 7.13 -0.90 5.49
CA LEU A 70 6.25 -0.28 4.50
C LEU A 70 5.35 0.77 5.16
N GLU A 71 4.70 0.41 6.25
CA GLU A 71 3.82 1.33 6.96
C GLU A 71 4.57 2.58 7.42
N ALA A 72 5.74 2.41 8.04
CA ALA A 72 6.55 3.52 8.50
C ALA A 72 6.96 4.43 7.35
N ARG A 73 7.34 3.85 6.22
CA ARG A 73 7.78 4.63 5.06
C ARG A 73 6.63 5.41 4.43
N ILE A 74 5.43 4.82 4.38
CA ILE A 74 4.25 5.54 3.89
C ILE A 74 3.97 6.74 4.79
N HIS A 75 4.05 6.59 6.11
CA HIS A 75 3.86 7.71 7.03
C HIS A 75 4.84 8.84 6.76
N ASP A 76 6.07 8.53 6.40
CA ASP A 76 7.07 9.56 6.06
C ASP A 76 6.70 10.36 4.83
N LEU A 77 6.03 9.73 3.87
CA LEU A 77 5.77 10.32 2.55
C LEU A 77 4.36 10.89 2.41
N HIS A 78 3.42 10.40 3.20
CA HIS A 78 2.01 10.73 3.04
C HIS A 78 1.70 12.07 3.71
N PRO A 79 0.99 12.97 3.02
CA PRO A 79 0.69 14.30 3.58
C PRO A 79 -0.44 14.30 4.61
N TYR A 80 -1.22 13.22 4.72
CA TYR A 80 -2.32 13.15 5.68
C TYR A 80 -1.81 12.95 7.10
N GLU A 81 -2.51 13.57 8.05
CA GLU A 81 -2.26 13.33 9.47
C GLU A 81 -2.60 11.89 9.86
N VAL A 82 -3.70 11.36 9.31
CA VAL A 82 -4.15 10.00 9.57
C VAL A 82 -4.40 9.30 8.23
N PRO A 83 -3.35 8.79 7.57
CA PRO A 83 -3.54 8.10 6.29
C PRO A 83 -4.18 6.73 6.49
N GLU A 84 -4.97 6.31 5.50
CA GLU A 84 -5.48 4.94 5.48
C GLU A 84 -4.35 4.00 5.07
N ILE A 85 -3.97 3.10 5.97
CA ILE A 85 -2.99 2.05 5.68
C ILE A 85 -3.51 0.81 6.37
N ILE A 86 -4.09 -0.10 5.60
CA ILE A 86 -4.63 -1.34 6.14
C ILE A 86 -4.12 -2.52 5.33
N ALA A 87 -3.90 -3.63 5.99
CA ALA A 87 -3.38 -4.83 5.37
C ALA A 87 -4.37 -5.98 5.54
N LEU A 88 -4.55 -6.74 4.47
CA LEU A 88 -5.40 -7.93 4.44
C LEU A 88 -4.53 -9.12 4.05
N PRO A 89 -4.68 -10.27 4.72
CA PRO A 89 -3.94 -11.45 4.29
C PRO A 89 -4.48 -11.96 2.96
N ILE A 90 -3.58 -12.40 2.09
CA ILE A 90 -3.95 -13.08 0.86
C ILE A 90 -4.07 -14.55 1.23
N GLN A 91 -5.30 -15.03 1.33
CA GLN A 91 -5.56 -16.38 1.78
C GLN A 91 -5.16 -17.43 0.74
N ALA A 92 -5.36 -17.13 -0.53
CA ALA A 92 -5.05 -18.06 -1.63
C ALA A 92 -4.66 -17.27 -2.86
N GLY A 93 -3.77 -17.84 -3.65
CA GLY A 93 -3.35 -17.22 -4.89
C GLY A 93 -2.49 -18.17 -5.69
N SER A 94 -2.17 -17.77 -6.92
CA SER A 94 -1.26 -18.53 -7.79
C SER A 94 0.09 -18.67 -7.11
N ALA A 95 0.62 -19.91 -7.02
CA ALA A 95 1.89 -20.15 -6.35
C ALA A 95 3.03 -19.36 -6.98
N THR A 96 3.05 -19.26 -8.30
CA THR A 96 4.09 -18.49 -8.99
C THR A 96 4.01 -17.01 -8.67
N TYR A 97 2.80 -16.47 -8.57
CA TYR A 97 2.63 -15.06 -8.23
C TYR A 97 3.01 -14.77 -6.77
N LEU A 98 2.59 -15.62 -5.85
CA LEU A 98 2.91 -15.44 -4.44
C LEU A 98 4.42 -15.55 -4.19
N ASN A 99 5.09 -16.46 -4.90
CA ASN A 99 6.55 -16.55 -4.84
C ASN A 99 7.20 -15.30 -5.41
N TRP A 100 6.64 -14.75 -6.47
CA TRP A 100 7.16 -13.52 -7.05
C TRP A 100 7.06 -12.35 -6.06
N ILE A 101 5.97 -12.25 -5.31
CA ILE A 101 5.85 -11.25 -4.26
C ILE A 101 6.98 -11.40 -3.24
N ALA A 102 7.22 -12.63 -2.78
CA ALA A 102 8.26 -12.89 -1.80
C ALA A 102 9.64 -12.55 -2.32
N ASP A 103 9.92 -12.89 -3.59
CA ASP A 103 11.23 -12.67 -4.20
C ASP A 103 11.54 -11.20 -4.43
N ASN A 104 10.51 -10.36 -4.51
CA ASN A 104 10.66 -8.94 -4.85
C ASN A 104 10.45 -8.01 -3.67
N THR A 105 10.38 -8.54 -2.45
CA THR A 105 10.25 -7.75 -1.23
C THR A 105 11.33 -8.12 -0.24
N GLY A 106 11.76 -7.14 0.55
CA GLY A 106 12.81 -7.32 1.52
C GLY A 106 14.19 -7.27 0.89
N ALA A 107 15.20 -7.68 1.64
CA ALA A 107 16.58 -7.65 1.17
C ALA A 107 16.76 -8.60 -0.02
N SER A 108 17.59 -8.18 -0.97
CA SER A 108 18.00 -9.05 -2.08
C SER A 108 18.79 -10.22 -1.53
N ALA A 109 18.51 -11.40 -2.08
CA ALA A 109 19.28 -12.59 -1.73
C ALA A 109 20.69 -12.51 -2.29
#